data_fd2cf07541bce3449c1321682a7e762a
#
_entry.id   fd2cf07541bce3449c1321682a7e762a
#
_cell.length_a   1.000
_cell.length_b   1.000
_cell.length_c   1.000
_cell.angle_alpha   90.00
_cell.angle_beta   90.00
_cell.angle_gamma   90.00
#
_symmetry.space_group_name_H-M   'P 1'
#
loop_
_entity.id
_entity.type
_entity.pdbx_description
1 polymer ?
#
loop_
_entity_poly.entity_id
_entity_poly.type
_entity_poly.pdbx_seq_one_letter_code
_entity_poly.pdbx_strand_id
1 'polypeptide(L)'
;MFQLDQISFRIPQRTLLFPTSFTFDAGKVYGLIGHNGSGKSTLIKLMARQTQLSGGSISLDGKDIAHWNQREFAKRVAYLPQHLPAATNLTARELIGMGRYAWNGLFGRQTAADKQAIAEALRLTHTEKFADQLVDTLSGGERSRIWLAMLLAQQSRFLLLDEPLAALDIAHQVEVMQLVHQLSRDLGLGVVIVIHDINLAAHFCDHLVALHSGHLLAQGAAQQLAH
;
A
#
# COMPACT_ATOMS: atom_id res chain seq x y z
N MET A 1 -5.29 11.56 7.63
CA MET A 1 -3.91 12.05 7.47
C MET A 1 -2.98 11.19 8.32
N PHE A 2 -1.90 10.67 7.73
CA PHE A 2 -0.77 10.15 8.49
C PHE A 2 0.20 11.28 8.81
N GLN A 3 0.65 11.34 10.05
CA GLN A 3 1.68 12.26 10.49
C GLN A 3 2.78 11.46 11.19
N LEU A 4 3.99 11.57 10.68
CA LEU A 4 5.18 10.92 11.18
C LEU A 4 6.07 12.01 11.76
N ASP A 5 6.44 11.88 13.03
CA ASP A 5 7.24 12.89 13.74
C ASP A 5 8.52 12.26 14.28
N GLN A 6 9.66 12.72 13.76
CA GLN A 6 11.02 12.30 14.14
C GLN A 6 11.18 10.78 14.22
N ILE A 7 10.49 10.05 13.32
CA ILE A 7 10.53 8.59 13.31
C ILE A 7 11.92 8.08 12.97
N SER A 8 12.37 7.06 13.68
CA SER A 8 13.63 6.40 13.42
C SER A 8 13.53 4.90 13.63
N PHE A 9 14.39 4.15 12.95
CA PHE A 9 14.48 2.70 13.11
C PHE A 9 15.92 2.22 13.11
N ARG A 10 16.26 1.44 14.14
CA ARG A 10 17.59 0.84 14.35
C ARG A 10 17.47 -0.66 14.51
N ILE A 11 18.46 -1.34 13.99
CA ILE A 11 18.76 -2.74 14.32
C ILE A 11 20.09 -2.77 15.10
N PRO A 12 20.44 -3.86 15.79
CA PRO A 12 21.60 -3.87 16.70
C PRO A 12 22.90 -3.33 16.10
N GLN A 13 23.10 -3.46 14.79
CA GLN A 13 24.37 -3.12 14.13
C GLN A 13 24.33 -1.81 13.33
N ARG A 14 23.14 -1.26 13.02
CA ARG A 14 23.03 -0.05 12.20
C ARG A 14 21.67 0.65 12.33
N THR A 15 21.65 1.94 12.02
CA THR A 15 20.42 2.69 11.80
C THR A 15 19.96 2.50 10.35
N LEU A 16 18.71 2.08 10.16
CA LEU A 16 18.08 1.88 8.84
C LEU A 16 17.22 3.09 8.42
N LEU A 17 16.72 3.84 9.37
CA LEU A 17 16.01 5.09 9.14
C LEU A 17 16.42 6.09 10.23
N PHE A 18 17.00 7.21 9.82
CA PHE A 18 17.37 8.32 10.71
C PHE A 18 16.15 9.19 11.01
N PRO A 19 16.16 9.95 12.12
CA PRO A 19 15.01 10.77 12.51
C PRO A 19 14.51 11.62 11.36
N THR A 20 13.26 11.43 10.99
CA THR A 20 12.63 12.12 9.87
C THR A 20 11.14 12.31 10.10
N SER A 21 10.59 13.35 9.49
CA SER A 21 9.18 13.69 9.63
C SER A 21 8.51 13.80 8.27
N PHE A 22 7.29 13.25 8.16
CA PHE A 22 6.49 13.23 6.93
C PHE A 22 5.02 13.44 7.27
N THR A 23 4.27 13.90 6.27
CA THR A 23 2.82 13.93 6.30
C THR A 23 2.27 13.35 5.01
N PHE A 24 1.31 12.43 5.13
CA PHE A 24 0.63 11.80 4.00
C PHE A 24 -0.88 12.05 4.11
N ASP A 25 -1.43 12.74 3.13
CA ASP A 25 -2.85 13.04 3.06
C ASP A 25 -3.62 11.93 2.34
N ALA A 26 -4.90 11.81 2.63
CA ALA A 26 -5.81 11.00 1.82
C ALA A 26 -6.09 11.71 0.47
N GLY A 27 -6.44 10.95 -0.56
CA GLY A 27 -6.72 11.47 -1.89
C GLY A 27 -5.49 11.87 -2.70
N LYS A 28 -4.29 11.41 -2.28
CA LYS A 28 -3.03 11.65 -2.99
C LYS A 28 -2.20 10.39 -3.09
N VAL A 29 -1.41 10.30 -4.16
CA VAL A 29 -0.43 9.23 -4.39
C VAL A 29 0.97 9.74 -4.08
N TYR A 30 1.65 9.10 -3.14
CA TYR A 30 3.02 9.39 -2.72
C TYR A 30 3.96 8.29 -3.18
N GLY A 31 4.92 8.60 -4.03
CA GLY A 31 5.97 7.70 -4.46
C GLY A 31 7.17 7.73 -3.50
N LEU A 32 7.51 6.61 -2.90
CA LEU A 32 8.77 6.45 -2.17
C LEU A 32 9.84 5.98 -3.14
N ILE A 33 10.86 6.81 -3.37
CA ILE A 33 11.95 6.55 -4.31
C ILE A 33 13.31 6.53 -3.61
N GLY A 34 14.28 5.90 -4.23
CA GLY A 34 15.65 5.77 -3.72
C GLY A 34 16.25 4.40 -4.03
N HIS A 35 17.56 4.26 -3.84
CA HIS A 35 18.27 2.99 -4.09
C HIS A 35 17.84 1.87 -3.13
N ASN A 36 18.24 0.63 -3.43
CA ASN A 36 18.01 -0.51 -2.54
C ASN A 36 18.70 -0.30 -1.20
N GLY A 37 18.01 -0.59 -0.10
CA GLY A 37 18.50 -0.36 1.25
C GLY A 37 18.43 1.11 1.73
N SER A 38 17.78 2.02 1.00
CA SER A 38 17.62 3.42 1.41
C SER A 38 16.60 3.66 2.53
N GLY A 39 15.84 2.63 2.96
CA GLY A 39 14.87 2.73 4.06
C GLY A 39 13.40 2.75 3.63
N LYS A 40 13.06 2.69 2.33
CA LYS A 40 11.67 2.77 1.82
C LYS A 40 10.74 1.70 2.42
N SER A 41 11.13 0.42 2.29
CA SER A 41 10.35 -0.69 2.85
C SER A 41 10.31 -0.65 4.39
N THR A 42 11.36 -0.12 5.03
CA THR A 42 11.35 0.12 6.48
C THR A 42 10.29 1.16 6.84
N LEU A 43 10.24 2.28 6.14
CA LEU A 43 9.26 3.33 6.36
C LEU A 43 7.83 2.80 6.20
N ILE A 44 7.54 2.10 5.11
CA ILE A 44 6.21 1.53 4.86
C ILE A 44 5.81 0.50 5.94
N LYS A 45 6.75 -0.35 6.38
CA LYS A 45 6.52 -1.34 7.44
C LYS A 45 6.23 -0.70 8.80
N LEU A 46 6.90 0.41 9.12
CA LEU A 46 6.60 1.20 10.32
C LEU A 46 5.18 1.76 10.26
N MET A 47 4.79 2.37 9.13
CA MET A 47 3.44 2.89 8.92
C MET A 47 2.37 1.78 8.96
N ALA A 48 2.68 0.60 8.45
CA ALA A 48 1.81 -0.57 8.47
C ALA A 48 1.79 -1.33 9.82
N ARG A 49 2.52 -0.87 10.85
CA ARG A 49 2.70 -1.55 12.14
C ARG A 49 3.26 -2.97 12.02
N GLN A 50 4.04 -3.25 10.97
CA GLN A 50 4.72 -4.53 10.80
C GLN A 50 6.02 -4.61 11.62
N THR A 51 6.54 -3.45 12.05
CA THR A 51 7.68 -3.33 12.95
C THR A 51 7.51 -2.12 13.86
N GLN A 52 8.21 -2.11 14.99
CA GLN A 52 8.11 -1.05 15.99
C GLN A 52 9.15 0.05 15.73
N LEU A 53 8.77 1.30 16.01
CA LEU A 53 9.68 2.44 15.99
C LEU A 53 10.81 2.26 17.03
N SER A 54 12.00 2.75 16.69
CA SER A 54 13.07 2.93 17.67
C SER A 54 13.03 4.32 18.32
N GLY A 55 12.37 5.28 17.70
CA GLY A 55 12.15 6.63 18.22
C GLY A 55 11.16 7.39 17.35
N GLY A 56 10.62 8.49 17.89
CA GLY A 56 9.58 9.27 17.27
C GLY A 56 8.19 8.71 17.47
N SER A 57 7.22 9.21 16.72
CA SER A 57 5.82 8.77 16.78
C SER A 57 5.17 8.78 15.40
N ILE A 58 4.17 7.92 15.19
CA ILE A 58 3.31 7.94 14.00
C ILE A 58 1.86 8.08 14.47
N SER A 59 1.16 9.08 13.97
CA SER A 59 -0.26 9.23 14.20
C SER A 59 -1.07 9.08 12.91
N LEU A 60 -2.27 8.55 13.05
CA LEU A 60 -3.28 8.45 12.00
C LEU A 60 -4.55 9.15 12.50
N ASP A 61 -4.98 10.18 11.76
CA ASP A 61 -6.13 11.02 12.12
C ASP A 61 -6.03 11.56 13.56
N GLY A 62 -4.82 12.01 13.95
CA GLY A 62 -4.53 12.60 15.26
C GLY A 62 -4.36 11.61 16.43
N LYS A 63 -4.49 10.31 16.18
CA LYS A 63 -4.29 9.26 17.19
C LYS A 63 -3.04 8.45 16.88
N ASP A 64 -2.16 8.28 17.87
CA ASP A 64 -0.97 7.43 17.74
C ASP A 64 -1.36 6.02 17.28
N ILE A 65 -0.67 5.51 16.24
CA ILE A 65 -0.99 4.21 15.66
C ILE A 65 -0.78 3.06 16.66
N ALA A 66 0.10 3.20 17.64
CA ALA A 66 0.32 2.21 18.68
C ALA A 66 -0.94 1.97 19.54
N HIS A 67 -1.78 2.98 19.70
CA HIS A 67 -3.00 2.93 20.51
C HIS A 67 -4.26 2.51 19.75
N TRP A 68 -4.14 2.21 18.46
CA TRP A 68 -5.26 1.66 17.69
C TRP A 68 -5.45 0.17 17.98
N ASN A 69 -6.69 -0.25 18.16
CA ASN A 69 -7.03 -1.66 18.09
C ASN A 69 -6.66 -2.20 16.70
N GLN A 70 -6.17 -3.43 16.62
CA GLN A 70 -5.69 -4.02 15.37
C GLN A 70 -6.76 -4.04 14.26
N ARG A 71 -7.99 -4.37 14.59
CA ARG A 71 -9.11 -4.40 13.62
C ARG A 71 -9.49 -3.00 13.15
N GLU A 72 -9.56 -2.04 14.07
CA GLU A 72 -9.89 -0.65 13.72
C GLU A 72 -8.76 -0.01 12.88
N PHE A 73 -7.51 -0.32 13.16
CA PHE A 73 -6.39 0.09 12.33
C PHE A 73 -6.48 -0.52 10.94
N ALA A 74 -6.76 -1.83 10.82
CA ALA A 74 -6.93 -2.52 9.54
C ALA A 74 -8.11 -1.97 8.71
N LYS A 75 -9.15 -1.41 9.32
CA LYS A 75 -10.21 -0.69 8.59
C LYS A 75 -9.75 0.68 8.04
N ARG A 76 -8.60 1.17 8.44
CA ARG A 76 -8.05 2.47 8.01
C ARG A 76 -6.87 2.32 7.06
N VAL A 77 -6.11 1.26 7.20
CA VAL A 77 -4.85 1.05 6.50
C VAL A 77 -4.80 -0.37 5.96
N ALA A 78 -4.68 -0.48 4.64
CA ALA A 78 -4.36 -1.73 3.96
C ALA A 78 -2.88 -1.74 3.57
N TYR A 79 -2.24 -2.89 3.66
CA TYR A 79 -0.82 -3.05 3.36
C TYR A 79 -0.58 -4.23 2.43
N LEU A 80 0.16 -3.98 1.36
CA LEU A 80 0.65 -4.99 0.43
C LEU A 80 2.16 -5.15 0.61
N PRO A 81 2.64 -6.30 1.10
CA PRO A 81 4.07 -6.54 1.26
C PRO A 81 4.74 -6.82 -0.09
N GLN A 82 6.05 -6.58 -0.17
CA GLN A 82 6.88 -6.87 -1.35
C GLN A 82 6.79 -8.35 -1.77
N HIS A 83 6.85 -9.26 -0.81
CA HIS A 83 6.66 -10.69 -1.05
C HIS A 83 5.22 -11.07 -0.71
N LEU A 84 4.44 -11.30 -1.74
CA LEU A 84 3.05 -11.69 -1.58
C LEU A 84 2.96 -13.10 -0.99
N PRO A 85 2.06 -13.33 -0.03
CA PRO A 85 1.79 -14.68 0.46
C PRO A 85 1.35 -15.62 -0.66
N ALA A 86 1.63 -16.90 -0.54
CA ALA A 86 1.10 -17.89 -1.46
C ALA A 86 -0.43 -17.90 -1.39
N ALA A 87 -1.08 -17.81 -2.55
CA ALA A 87 -2.53 -17.89 -2.68
C ALA A 87 -2.95 -19.25 -3.31
N THR A 88 -2.23 -20.30 -2.95
CA THR A 88 -2.41 -21.65 -3.51
C THR A 88 -3.81 -22.16 -3.26
N ASN A 89 -4.44 -22.66 -4.32
CA ASN A 89 -5.82 -23.19 -4.31
C ASN A 89 -6.91 -22.17 -3.93
N LEU A 90 -6.62 -20.87 -3.94
CA LEU A 90 -7.64 -19.84 -3.75
C LEU A 90 -8.12 -19.31 -5.10
N THR A 91 -9.43 -19.15 -5.24
CA THR A 91 -10.00 -18.35 -6.31
C THR A 91 -9.76 -16.86 -6.06
N ALA A 92 -9.80 -16.05 -7.11
CA ALA A 92 -9.66 -14.60 -6.97
C ALA A 92 -10.72 -14.02 -6.00
N ARG A 93 -11.96 -14.49 -6.08
CA ARG A 93 -13.04 -14.09 -5.18
C ARG A 93 -12.75 -14.42 -3.72
N GLU A 94 -12.21 -15.59 -3.44
CA GLU A 94 -11.83 -16.01 -2.08
C GLU A 94 -10.68 -15.15 -1.53
N LEU A 95 -9.65 -14.91 -2.35
CA LEU A 95 -8.54 -14.03 -1.96
C LEU A 95 -9.04 -12.60 -1.67
N ILE A 96 -9.87 -12.03 -2.55
CA ILE A 96 -10.46 -10.69 -2.34
C ILE A 96 -11.31 -10.68 -1.07
N GLY A 97 -12.05 -11.77 -0.80
CA GLY A 97 -12.83 -11.93 0.42
C GLY A 97 -12.02 -11.84 1.70
N MET A 98 -10.73 -12.19 1.68
CA MET A 98 -9.83 -12.02 2.83
C MET A 98 -9.65 -10.55 3.23
N GLY A 99 -9.79 -9.60 2.30
CA GLY A 99 -9.82 -8.17 2.62
C GLY A 99 -10.93 -7.78 3.58
N ARG A 100 -12.01 -8.56 3.68
CA ARG A 100 -13.13 -8.32 4.61
C ARG A 100 -12.87 -8.78 6.06
N TYR A 101 -11.70 -9.39 6.32
CA TYR A 101 -11.34 -9.90 7.64
C TYR A 101 -11.40 -8.84 8.76
N ALA A 102 -10.99 -7.60 8.46
CA ALA A 102 -11.07 -6.49 9.42
C ALA A 102 -12.51 -6.20 9.87
N TRP A 103 -13.52 -6.55 9.05
CA TRP A 103 -14.94 -6.31 9.30
C TRP A 103 -15.61 -7.49 10.01
N ASN A 104 -15.31 -8.71 9.59
CA ASN A 104 -16.03 -9.93 10.03
C ASN A 104 -15.27 -10.73 11.10
N GLY A 105 -13.95 -10.56 11.21
CA GLY A 105 -13.10 -11.40 12.04
C GLY A 105 -12.90 -12.81 11.44
N LEU A 106 -12.18 -13.66 12.20
CA LEU A 106 -11.71 -14.97 11.72
C LEU A 106 -12.86 -15.96 11.45
N PHE A 107 -13.93 -15.88 12.20
CA PHE A 107 -15.06 -16.82 12.17
C PHE A 107 -16.37 -16.16 11.66
N GLY A 108 -16.28 -14.93 11.17
CA GLY A 108 -17.45 -14.21 10.69
C GLY A 108 -17.95 -14.76 9.34
N ARG A 109 -19.27 -14.95 9.23
CA ARG A 109 -19.88 -15.27 7.93
C ARG A 109 -19.88 -14.03 7.05
N GLN A 110 -19.64 -14.21 5.76
CA GLN A 110 -19.81 -13.13 4.78
C GLN A 110 -21.24 -12.59 4.80
N THR A 111 -21.34 -11.30 5.02
CA THR A 111 -22.63 -10.55 4.97
C THR A 111 -22.94 -10.13 3.53
N ALA A 112 -24.15 -9.60 3.30
CA ALA A 112 -24.50 -8.99 2.01
C ALA A 112 -23.58 -7.80 1.68
N ALA A 113 -23.19 -7.00 2.68
CA ALA A 113 -22.26 -5.89 2.51
C ALA A 113 -20.86 -6.36 2.08
N ASP A 114 -20.40 -7.51 2.58
CA ASP A 114 -19.11 -8.06 2.16
C ASP A 114 -19.12 -8.56 0.72
N LYS A 115 -20.19 -9.22 0.32
CA LYS A 115 -20.39 -9.64 -1.08
C LYS A 115 -20.41 -8.45 -2.02
N GLN A 116 -21.05 -7.35 -1.62
CA GLN A 116 -21.08 -6.11 -2.38
C GLN A 116 -19.68 -5.48 -2.46
N ALA A 117 -18.93 -5.41 -1.35
CA ALA A 117 -17.57 -4.88 -1.33
C ALA A 117 -16.61 -5.69 -2.22
N ILE A 118 -16.74 -7.02 -2.22
CA ILE A 118 -15.96 -7.91 -3.10
C ILE A 118 -16.33 -7.67 -4.57
N ALA A 119 -17.62 -7.60 -4.90
CA ALA A 119 -18.07 -7.35 -6.27
C ALA A 119 -17.60 -5.99 -6.78
N GLU A 120 -17.67 -4.96 -5.95
CA GLU A 120 -17.19 -3.62 -6.27
C GLU A 120 -15.67 -3.58 -6.45
N ALA A 121 -14.91 -4.28 -5.62
CA ALA A 121 -13.47 -4.39 -5.77
C ALA A 121 -13.07 -5.06 -7.09
N LEU A 122 -13.75 -6.14 -7.48
CA LEU A 122 -13.57 -6.80 -8.78
C LEU A 122 -13.84 -5.83 -9.94
N ARG A 123 -14.95 -5.09 -9.86
CA ARG A 123 -15.35 -4.11 -10.88
C ARG A 123 -14.31 -2.99 -11.02
N LEU A 124 -13.89 -2.40 -9.90
CA LEU A 124 -12.93 -1.29 -9.86
C LEU A 124 -11.55 -1.68 -10.43
N THR A 125 -11.18 -2.96 -10.33
CA THR A 125 -9.90 -3.46 -10.85
C THR A 125 -10.01 -4.13 -12.22
N HIS A 126 -11.22 -4.15 -12.80
CA HIS A 126 -11.53 -4.82 -14.09
C HIS A 126 -11.14 -6.31 -14.08
N THR A 127 -11.45 -7.00 -12.99
CA THR A 127 -11.08 -8.40 -12.77
C THR A 127 -12.26 -9.35 -12.60
N GLU A 128 -13.50 -8.93 -12.92
CA GLU A 128 -14.71 -9.72 -12.75
C GLU A 128 -14.64 -11.09 -13.46
N LYS A 129 -14.05 -11.11 -14.66
CA LYS A 129 -13.89 -12.32 -15.46
C LYS A 129 -12.95 -13.37 -14.83
N PHE A 130 -12.14 -12.96 -13.86
CA PHE A 130 -11.21 -13.84 -13.15
C PHE A 130 -11.73 -14.30 -11.79
N ALA A 131 -12.90 -13.82 -11.37
CA ALA A 131 -13.40 -13.99 -10.00
C ALA A 131 -13.37 -15.44 -9.50
N ASP A 132 -13.71 -16.40 -10.36
CA ASP A 132 -13.81 -17.81 -10.02
C ASP A 132 -12.62 -18.65 -10.54
N GLN A 133 -11.56 -17.99 -11.04
CA GLN A 133 -10.30 -18.63 -11.43
C GLN A 133 -9.33 -18.71 -10.25
N LEU A 134 -8.47 -19.74 -10.26
CA LEU A 134 -7.40 -19.86 -9.27
C LEU A 134 -6.35 -18.78 -9.48
N VAL A 135 -5.93 -18.12 -8.41
CA VAL A 135 -4.96 -17.01 -8.45
C VAL A 135 -3.62 -17.44 -9.04
N ASP A 136 -3.21 -18.68 -8.80
CA ASP A 136 -1.95 -19.22 -9.29
C ASP A 136 -1.93 -19.41 -10.82
N THR A 137 -3.09 -19.46 -11.47
CA THR A 137 -3.21 -19.62 -12.93
C THR A 137 -3.20 -18.29 -13.69
N LEU A 138 -3.26 -17.17 -12.95
CA LEU A 138 -3.30 -15.83 -13.53
C LEU A 138 -1.90 -15.33 -13.91
N SER A 139 -1.84 -14.49 -14.95
CA SER A 139 -0.63 -13.75 -15.29
C SER A 139 -0.18 -12.80 -14.17
N GLY A 140 1.05 -12.33 -14.22
CA GLY A 140 1.59 -11.40 -13.20
C GLY A 140 0.75 -10.13 -13.06
N GLY A 141 0.35 -9.51 -14.18
CA GLY A 141 -0.49 -8.31 -14.17
C GLY A 141 -1.92 -8.56 -13.63
N GLU A 142 -2.55 -9.65 -14.03
CA GLU A 142 -3.87 -10.06 -13.52
C GLU A 142 -3.80 -10.32 -12.02
N ARG A 143 -2.78 -11.05 -11.56
CA ARG A 143 -2.55 -11.34 -10.14
C ARG A 143 -2.35 -10.06 -9.32
N SER A 144 -1.56 -9.11 -9.82
CA SER A 144 -1.37 -7.81 -9.15
C SER A 144 -2.68 -7.04 -8.99
N ARG A 145 -3.55 -7.05 -10.00
CA ARG A 145 -4.89 -6.43 -9.91
C ARG A 145 -5.79 -7.15 -8.90
N ILE A 146 -5.72 -8.48 -8.80
CA ILE A 146 -6.47 -9.24 -7.78
C ILE A 146 -6.01 -8.90 -6.36
N TRP A 147 -4.69 -8.78 -6.13
CA TRP A 147 -4.18 -8.33 -4.84
C TRP A 147 -4.61 -6.89 -4.51
N LEU A 148 -4.62 -6.00 -5.51
CA LEU A 148 -5.15 -4.65 -5.35
C LEU A 148 -6.65 -4.68 -5.02
N ALA A 149 -7.44 -5.54 -5.69
CA ALA A 149 -8.85 -5.74 -5.38
C ALA A 149 -9.07 -6.20 -3.93
N MET A 150 -8.22 -7.09 -3.41
CA MET A 150 -8.28 -7.52 -2.01
C MET A 150 -8.09 -6.32 -1.05
N LEU A 151 -7.13 -5.43 -1.33
CA LEU A 151 -6.94 -4.22 -0.53
C LEU A 151 -8.14 -3.27 -0.63
N LEU A 152 -8.73 -3.12 -1.81
CA LEU A 152 -9.93 -2.28 -2.01
C LEU A 152 -11.15 -2.86 -1.29
N ALA A 153 -11.33 -4.18 -1.30
CA ALA A 153 -12.40 -4.85 -0.55
C ALA A 153 -12.30 -4.59 0.96
N GLN A 154 -11.12 -4.30 1.49
CA GLN A 154 -10.91 -3.90 2.87
C GLN A 154 -11.56 -2.55 3.19
N GLN A 155 -11.83 -1.70 2.18
CA GLN A 155 -12.44 -0.37 2.33
C GLN A 155 -11.67 0.52 3.31
N SER A 156 -10.36 0.46 3.25
CA SER A 156 -9.45 1.29 4.05
C SER A 156 -9.32 2.69 3.43
N ARG A 157 -8.79 3.62 4.22
CA ARG A 157 -8.55 5.01 3.78
C ARG A 157 -7.15 5.20 3.18
N PHE A 158 -6.21 4.34 3.57
CA PHE A 158 -4.84 4.36 3.08
C PHE A 158 -4.43 3.00 2.54
N LEU A 159 -3.74 3.02 1.41
CA LEU A 159 -3.07 1.87 0.82
C LEU A 159 -1.55 2.06 0.94
N LEU A 160 -0.87 1.12 1.56
CA LEU A 160 0.58 1.07 1.68
C LEU A 160 1.10 -0.07 0.81
N LEU A 161 1.82 0.24 -0.26
CA LEU A 161 2.21 -0.70 -1.31
C LEU A 161 3.74 -0.81 -1.38
N ASP A 162 4.30 -1.94 -0.93
CA ASP A 162 5.75 -2.18 -0.91
C ASP A 162 6.18 -2.92 -2.19
N GLU A 163 6.69 -2.18 -3.18
CA GLU A 163 7.17 -2.68 -4.48
C GLU A 163 6.15 -3.54 -5.26
N PRO A 164 4.89 -3.11 -5.42
CA PRO A 164 3.85 -3.95 -6.05
C PRO A 164 4.10 -4.23 -7.54
N LEU A 165 5.03 -3.53 -8.16
CA LEU A 165 5.31 -3.56 -9.59
C LEU A 165 6.55 -4.38 -9.96
N ALA A 166 7.33 -4.88 -8.97
CA ALA A 166 8.67 -5.43 -9.19
C ALA A 166 8.72 -6.65 -10.14
N ALA A 167 7.65 -7.41 -10.23
CA ALA A 167 7.57 -8.62 -11.07
C ALA A 167 6.83 -8.39 -12.42
N LEU A 168 6.51 -7.14 -12.76
CA LEU A 168 5.73 -6.79 -13.94
C LEU A 168 6.62 -6.19 -15.03
N ASP A 169 6.28 -6.46 -16.28
CA ASP A 169 6.82 -5.69 -17.40
C ASP A 169 6.30 -4.25 -17.42
N ILE A 170 6.94 -3.39 -18.20
CA ILE A 170 6.66 -1.95 -18.21
C ILE A 170 5.20 -1.63 -18.59
N ALA A 171 4.60 -2.37 -19.51
CA ALA A 171 3.22 -2.13 -19.93
C ALA A 171 2.24 -2.38 -18.76
N HIS A 172 2.40 -3.49 -18.07
CA HIS A 172 1.59 -3.83 -16.91
C HIS A 172 1.87 -2.88 -15.72
N GLN A 173 3.11 -2.41 -15.53
CA GLN A 173 3.42 -1.41 -14.51
C GLN A 173 2.64 -0.11 -14.74
N VAL A 174 2.62 0.38 -15.99
CA VAL A 174 1.84 1.58 -16.39
C VAL A 174 0.36 1.38 -16.12
N GLU A 175 -0.22 0.23 -16.51
CA GLU A 175 -1.63 -0.06 -16.29
C GLU A 175 -1.99 -0.09 -14.79
N VAL A 176 -1.17 -0.72 -13.94
CA VAL A 176 -1.40 -0.77 -12.50
C VAL A 176 -1.27 0.61 -11.87
N MET A 177 -0.28 1.41 -12.28
CA MET A 177 -0.10 2.76 -11.77
C MET A 177 -1.24 3.70 -12.18
N GLN A 178 -1.70 3.60 -13.42
CA GLN A 178 -2.86 4.34 -13.90
C GLN A 178 -4.12 4.00 -13.07
N LEU A 179 -4.34 2.72 -12.81
CA LEU A 179 -5.43 2.25 -11.96
C LEU A 179 -5.32 2.80 -10.53
N VAL A 180 -4.13 2.70 -9.91
CA VAL A 180 -3.88 3.22 -8.55
C VAL A 180 -4.13 4.73 -8.47
N HIS A 181 -3.64 5.48 -9.46
CA HIS A 181 -3.84 6.94 -9.53
C HIS A 181 -5.33 7.30 -9.66
N GLN A 182 -6.05 6.61 -10.55
CA GLN A 182 -7.50 6.79 -10.72
C GLN A 182 -8.26 6.48 -9.43
N LEU A 183 -8.01 5.32 -8.81
CA LEU A 183 -8.66 4.91 -7.57
C LEU A 183 -8.40 5.88 -6.41
N SER A 184 -7.18 6.42 -6.32
CA SER A 184 -6.86 7.45 -5.31
C SER A 184 -7.77 8.66 -5.45
N ARG A 185 -8.00 9.13 -6.66
CA ARG A 185 -8.86 10.29 -6.95
C ARG A 185 -10.34 9.99 -6.77
N ASP A 186 -10.81 8.89 -7.35
CA ASP A 186 -12.25 8.55 -7.36
C ASP A 186 -12.77 8.18 -5.97
N LEU A 187 -11.95 7.52 -5.16
CA LEU A 187 -12.32 7.04 -3.82
C LEU A 187 -11.73 7.89 -2.68
N GLY A 188 -10.92 8.90 -2.98
CA GLY A 188 -10.24 9.71 -1.97
C GLY A 188 -9.20 8.94 -1.16
N LEU A 189 -8.57 7.90 -1.74
CA LEU A 189 -7.60 7.06 -1.05
C LEU A 189 -6.23 7.75 -0.96
N GLY A 190 -5.62 7.76 0.22
CA GLY A 190 -4.20 8.03 0.35
C GLY A 190 -3.39 6.79 -0.04
N VAL A 191 -2.47 6.94 -0.98
CA VAL A 191 -1.62 5.83 -1.42
C VAL A 191 -0.16 6.18 -1.16
N VAL A 192 0.56 5.28 -0.50
CA VAL A 192 2.03 5.36 -0.34
C VAL A 192 2.61 4.13 -1.01
N ILE A 193 3.39 4.32 -2.06
CA ILE A 193 3.88 3.24 -2.91
C ILE A 193 5.41 3.32 -3.10
N VAL A 194 6.10 2.21 -2.91
CA VAL A 194 7.52 2.08 -3.25
C VAL A 194 7.65 1.82 -4.74
N ILE A 195 8.39 2.70 -5.44
CA ILE A 195 8.62 2.64 -6.88
C ILE A 195 10.12 2.80 -7.15
N HIS A 196 10.65 1.99 -8.09
CA HIS A 196 12.05 2.08 -8.52
C HIS A 196 12.24 2.97 -9.74
N ASP A 197 11.27 3.01 -10.65
CA ASP A 197 11.29 3.84 -11.85
C ASP A 197 10.84 5.26 -11.51
N ILE A 198 11.78 6.22 -11.63
CA ILE A 198 11.53 7.63 -11.32
C ILE A 198 10.58 8.26 -12.34
N ASN A 199 10.63 7.85 -13.62
CA ASN A 199 9.75 8.39 -14.64
C ASN A 199 8.30 7.97 -14.39
N LEU A 200 8.11 6.70 -14.03
CA LEU A 200 6.80 6.18 -13.64
C LEU A 200 6.27 6.90 -12.38
N ALA A 201 7.13 7.09 -11.38
CA ALA A 201 6.77 7.82 -10.16
C ALA A 201 6.41 9.28 -10.45
N ALA A 202 7.20 9.97 -11.28
CA ALA A 202 6.94 11.36 -11.69
C ALA A 202 5.63 11.54 -12.46
N HIS A 203 5.24 10.53 -13.23
CA HIS A 203 4.03 10.60 -14.05
C HIS A 203 2.74 10.32 -13.27
N PHE A 204 2.79 9.38 -12.31
CA PHE A 204 1.57 8.88 -11.65
C PHE A 204 1.44 9.29 -10.18
N CYS A 205 2.49 9.80 -9.54
CA CYS A 205 2.42 10.26 -8.16
C CYS A 205 2.16 11.77 -8.08
N ASP A 206 1.41 12.21 -7.07
CA ASP A 206 1.24 13.64 -6.77
C ASP A 206 2.49 14.20 -6.07
N HIS A 207 3.08 13.39 -5.19
CA HIS A 207 4.27 13.74 -4.41
C HIS A 207 5.32 12.62 -4.44
N LEU A 208 6.58 13.02 -4.35
CA LEU A 208 7.70 12.10 -4.18
C LEU A 208 8.39 12.33 -2.82
N VAL A 209 8.84 11.24 -2.24
CA VAL A 209 9.68 11.21 -1.04
C VAL A 209 10.92 10.40 -1.41
N ALA A 210 12.05 11.07 -1.53
CA ALA A 210 13.33 10.47 -1.88
C ALA A 210 14.13 10.14 -0.63
N LEU A 211 14.49 8.88 -0.47
CA LEU A 211 15.31 8.38 0.63
C LEU A 211 16.70 7.95 0.13
N HIS A 212 17.74 8.30 0.87
CA HIS A 212 19.11 7.86 0.64
C HIS A 212 19.77 7.43 1.94
N SER A 213 20.21 6.16 2.00
CA SER A 213 20.91 5.61 3.17
C SER A 213 20.23 5.89 4.52
N GLY A 214 18.90 5.79 4.55
CA GLY A 214 18.08 6.03 5.74
C GLY A 214 17.76 7.49 6.03
N HIS A 215 18.22 8.43 5.21
CA HIS A 215 17.93 9.86 5.34
C HIS A 215 16.90 10.32 4.32
N LEU A 216 16.09 11.29 4.70
CA LEU A 216 15.28 12.05 3.76
C LEU A 216 16.20 12.92 2.91
N LEU A 217 16.24 12.69 1.61
CA LEU A 217 17.01 13.49 0.65
C LEU A 217 16.20 14.68 0.12
N ALA A 218 14.96 14.39 -0.30
CA ALA A 218 14.05 15.39 -0.82
C ALA A 218 12.60 14.94 -0.67
N GLN A 219 11.68 15.89 -0.60
CA GLN A 219 10.24 15.66 -0.67
C GLN A 219 9.55 16.84 -1.35
N GLY A 220 8.51 16.58 -2.13
CA GLY A 220 7.76 17.62 -2.81
C GLY A 220 6.82 17.10 -3.88
N ALA A 221 6.21 18.02 -4.63
CA ALA A 221 5.39 17.65 -5.77
C ALA A 221 6.22 16.88 -6.82
N ALA A 222 5.65 15.82 -7.39
CA ALA A 222 6.39 14.94 -8.29
C ALA A 222 6.97 15.69 -9.51
N GLN A 223 6.22 16.64 -10.06
CA GLN A 223 6.65 17.46 -11.19
C GLN A 223 7.87 18.35 -10.88
N GLN A 224 8.10 18.71 -9.61
CA GLN A 224 9.23 19.55 -9.20
C GLN A 224 10.50 18.77 -8.90
N LEU A 225 10.37 17.50 -8.53
CA LEU A 225 11.50 16.64 -8.15
C LEU A 225 12.00 15.75 -9.30
N ALA A 226 11.28 15.67 -10.40
CA ALA A 226 11.66 14.87 -11.57
C ALA A 226 12.58 15.63 -12.56
N HIS A 227 12.91 16.87 -12.27
CA HIS A 227 13.87 17.71 -13.00
C HIS A 227 15.12 17.94 -12.18
#